data_4bf6ba8f68c6874ad5e8569ffe88630f
#
_entry.id   4bf6ba8f68c6874ad5e8569ffe88630f
#
_cell.length_a   1.000
_cell.length_b   1.000
_cell.length_c   1.000
_cell.angle_alpha   90.00
_cell.angle_beta   90.00
_cell.angle_gamma   90.00
#
_symmetry.space_group_name_H-M   'P 1'
#
loop_
_entity.id
_entity.type
_entity.pdbx_description
1 polymer ?
#
loop_
_entity_poly.entity_id
_entity_poly.type
_entity_poly.pdbx_seq_one_letter_code
_entity_poly.pdbx_strand_id
1 'polypeptide(L)'
;MYSVKELFATLQGEGAQAGRAAIFCRFAGCNLWSGREEDRATAVCQFCDTNFVGTDGVGGGKFDSTDHLANAIEAAWLETMGTDRYRYVVMTGGEPLLQLDAPLIEALHHRYFEIAIETNGTIKIPDGIDWVCLSPKANAELVVKQADEIKLVVPQIEHQPIETTLHRFEGMDFRHRYLQPMDGPQLRENTAYAVELC
;
A
#
# COMPACT_ATOMS: atom_id res chain seq x y z
N MET A 1 0.71 -16.87 -11.06
CA MET A 1 -0.08 -17.23 -9.84
C MET A 1 0.06 -16.12 -8.84
N TYR A 2 -1.05 -15.61 -8.31
CA TYR A 2 -1.09 -14.53 -7.31
C TYR A 2 -1.65 -15.05 -6.00
N SER A 3 -1.08 -14.63 -4.87
CA SER A 3 -1.54 -14.95 -3.52
C SER A 3 -2.12 -13.68 -2.91
N VAL A 4 -3.44 -13.62 -2.80
CA VAL A 4 -4.18 -12.48 -2.29
C VAL A 4 -4.69 -12.79 -0.89
N LYS A 5 -4.31 -11.98 0.09
CA LYS A 5 -4.78 -12.11 1.46
C LYS A 5 -6.25 -11.80 1.56
N GLU A 6 -6.67 -10.70 0.94
CA GLU A 6 -8.06 -10.25 0.93
C GLU A 6 -8.35 -9.35 -0.27
N LEU A 7 -9.60 -9.37 -0.72
CA LEU A 7 -10.13 -8.56 -1.80
C LEU A 7 -11.49 -8.04 -1.37
N PHE A 8 -11.64 -6.71 -1.22
CA PHE A 8 -12.86 -6.13 -0.70
C PHE A 8 -13.11 -4.71 -1.22
N ALA A 9 -14.37 -4.32 -1.27
CA ALA A 9 -14.80 -2.98 -1.62
C ALA A 9 -14.84 -2.08 -0.38
N THR A 10 -14.34 -0.86 -0.51
CA THR A 10 -14.34 0.14 0.56
C THR A 10 -14.16 1.55 -0.01
N LEU A 11 -14.07 2.54 0.88
CA LEU A 11 -13.57 3.87 0.54
C LEU A 11 -12.07 3.94 0.84
N GLN A 12 -11.28 4.55 -0.05
CA GLN A 12 -9.92 4.94 0.31
C GLN A 12 -10.00 5.93 1.47
N GLY A 13 -9.35 5.59 2.59
CA GLY A 13 -9.42 6.35 3.83
C GLY A 13 -8.29 7.35 3.99
N GLU A 14 -7.24 7.30 3.17
CA GLU A 14 -5.98 8.00 3.38
C GLU A 14 -5.46 8.69 2.12
N GLY A 15 -4.60 9.70 2.32
CA GLY A 15 -3.90 10.38 1.24
C GLY A 15 -4.81 11.24 0.35
N ALA A 16 -4.31 11.60 -0.83
CA ALA A 16 -5.00 12.47 -1.76
C ALA A 16 -6.24 11.83 -2.41
N GLN A 17 -6.33 10.51 -2.39
CA GLN A 17 -7.46 9.75 -2.96
C GLN A 17 -8.54 9.42 -1.91
N ALA A 18 -8.44 9.97 -0.69
CA ALA A 18 -9.42 9.74 0.37
C ALA A 18 -10.84 10.08 -0.08
N GLY A 19 -11.80 9.21 0.28
CA GLY A 19 -13.20 9.34 -0.07
C GLY A 19 -13.60 8.68 -1.40
N ARG A 20 -12.65 8.18 -2.21
CA ARG A 20 -12.96 7.43 -3.43
C ARG A 20 -13.39 6.00 -3.10
N ALA A 21 -14.44 5.53 -3.77
CA ALA A 21 -14.80 4.11 -3.77
C ALA A 21 -13.70 3.31 -4.49
N ALA A 22 -13.27 2.20 -3.90
CA ALA A 22 -12.18 1.38 -4.41
C ALA A 22 -12.37 -0.10 -4.09
N ILE A 23 -11.76 -0.95 -4.91
CA ILE A 23 -11.47 -2.33 -4.53
C ILE A 23 -10.04 -2.37 -3.97
N PHE A 24 -9.90 -2.84 -2.74
CA PHE A 24 -8.59 -3.11 -2.16
C PHE A 24 -8.19 -4.56 -2.45
N CYS A 25 -7.09 -4.74 -3.17
CA CYS A 25 -6.46 -6.03 -3.41
C CYS A 25 -5.19 -6.12 -2.58
N ARG A 26 -5.27 -6.82 -1.44
CA ARG A 26 -4.15 -7.01 -0.53
C ARG A 26 -3.42 -8.30 -0.86
N PHE A 27 -2.24 -8.18 -1.43
CA PHE A 27 -1.37 -9.33 -1.67
C PHE A 27 -0.79 -9.88 -0.36
N ALA A 28 -0.56 -11.18 -0.33
CA ALA A 28 0.13 -11.84 0.76
C ALA A 28 1.65 -11.68 0.63
N GLY A 29 2.33 -11.52 1.77
CA GLY A 29 3.78 -11.44 1.87
C GLY A 29 4.37 -10.04 1.81
N CYS A 30 5.52 -9.87 2.45
CA CYS A 30 6.29 -8.63 2.50
C CYS A 30 7.78 -8.96 2.54
N ASN A 31 8.60 -8.09 1.95
CA ASN A 31 10.05 -8.23 1.96
C ASN A 31 10.72 -7.57 3.18
N LEU A 32 9.97 -6.82 4.00
CA LEU A 32 10.52 -6.11 5.16
C LEU A 32 10.16 -6.76 6.51
N TRP A 33 9.20 -7.68 6.50
CA TRP A 33 8.78 -8.45 7.67
C TRP A 33 8.07 -9.73 7.24
N SER A 34 8.28 -10.83 7.98
CA SER A 34 7.64 -12.12 7.69
C SER A 34 6.14 -12.15 8.01
N GLY A 35 5.65 -11.18 8.80
CA GLY A 35 4.29 -11.15 9.33
C GLY A 35 4.10 -11.98 10.59
N ARG A 36 5.19 -12.58 11.13
CA ARG A 36 5.16 -13.36 12.35
C ARG A 36 5.68 -12.53 13.51
N GLU A 37 4.96 -12.52 14.61
CA GLU A 37 5.32 -11.71 15.79
C GLU A 37 6.70 -12.10 16.38
N GLU A 38 7.07 -13.36 16.32
CA GLU A 38 8.38 -13.86 16.75
C GLU A 38 9.56 -13.23 16.00
N ASP A 39 9.35 -12.79 14.74
CA ASP A 39 10.38 -12.20 13.89
C ASP A 39 10.40 -10.66 13.97
N ARG A 40 9.42 -10.03 14.62
CA ARG A 40 9.23 -8.57 14.63
C ARG A 40 10.46 -7.81 15.13
N ALA A 41 11.09 -8.26 16.18
CA ALA A 41 12.24 -7.60 16.79
C ALA A 41 13.46 -7.49 15.85
N THR A 42 13.56 -8.39 14.87
CA THR A 42 14.65 -8.42 13.89
C THR A 42 14.22 -7.95 12.50
N ALA A 43 12.93 -7.61 12.32
CA ALA A 43 12.40 -7.13 11.06
C ALA A 43 12.94 -5.74 10.70
N VAL A 44 13.02 -5.44 9.40
CA VAL A 44 13.32 -4.08 8.92
C VAL A 44 12.17 -3.14 9.26
N CYS A 45 10.92 -3.59 9.08
CA CYS A 45 9.71 -2.86 9.47
C CYS A 45 9.13 -3.49 10.74
N GLN A 46 9.30 -2.82 11.90
CA GLN A 46 8.90 -3.33 13.20
C GLN A 46 7.51 -2.85 13.68
N PHE A 47 6.94 -1.84 13.02
CA PHE A 47 5.68 -1.21 13.42
C PHE A 47 4.50 -1.56 12.50
N CYS A 48 4.62 -2.60 11.68
CA CYS A 48 3.54 -2.98 10.77
C CYS A 48 2.32 -3.48 11.55
N ASP A 49 1.17 -2.89 11.24
CA ASP A 49 -0.17 -3.20 11.78
C ASP A 49 -1.02 -4.07 10.83
N THR A 50 -0.50 -4.31 9.63
CA THR A 50 -1.23 -4.99 8.56
C THR A 50 -1.09 -6.51 8.65
N ASN A 51 -2.22 -7.21 8.63
CA ASN A 51 -2.24 -8.65 8.45
C ASN A 51 -2.20 -9.00 6.96
N PHE A 52 -1.04 -9.44 6.49
CA PHE A 52 -0.81 -9.88 5.11
C PHE A 52 -0.41 -11.37 5.00
N VAL A 53 -0.53 -12.13 6.09
CA VAL A 53 -0.15 -13.54 6.12
C VAL A 53 -1.31 -14.42 5.67
N GLY A 54 -1.03 -15.39 4.79
CA GLY A 54 -2.05 -16.31 4.27
C GLY A 54 -2.90 -15.70 3.15
N THR A 55 -3.96 -16.41 2.80
CA THR A 55 -4.91 -16.05 1.73
C THR A 55 -6.35 -16.28 2.14
N ASP A 56 -6.65 -16.17 3.43
CA ASP A 56 -7.87 -16.59 4.09
C ASP A 56 -8.81 -15.42 4.47
N GLY A 57 -8.49 -14.20 4.05
CA GLY A 57 -9.36 -13.05 4.21
C GLY A 57 -10.53 -13.05 3.23
N VAL A 58 -11.44 -12.10 3.39
CA VAL A 58 -12.63 -11.94 2.50
C VAL A 58 -12.17 -11.77 1.05
N GLY A 59 -12.71 -12.57 0.14
CA GLY A 59 -12.32 -12.55 -1.28
C GLY A 59 -10.88 -12.97 -1.56
N GLY A 60 -10.14 -13.38 -0.52
CA GLY A 60 -8.75 -13.85 -0.63
C GLY A 60 -8.65 -15.22 -1.29
N GLY A 61 -7.46 -15.58 -1.72
CA GLY A 61 -7.22 -16.86 -2.39
C GLY A 61 -5.92 -16.89 -3.17
N LYS A 62 -5.73 -18.04 -3.85
CA LYS A 62 -4.70 -18.21 -4.87
C LYS A 62 -5.33 -18.11 -6.25
N PHE A 63 -4.85 -17.20 -7.06
CA PHE A 63 -5.36 -16.96 -8.41
C PHE A 63 -4.32 -17.46 -9.41
N ASP A 64 -4.70 -18.45 -10.20
CA ASP A 64 -3.77 -19.19 -11.08
C ASP A 64 -3.33 -18.40 -12.31
N SER A 65 -4.13 -17.41 -12.72
CA SER A 65 -3.86 -16.57 -13.89
C SER A 65 -4.18 -15.10 -13.61
N THR A 66 -3.66 -14.25 -14.47
CA THR A 66 -3.97 -12.82 -14.53
C THR A 66 -5.48 -12.56 -14.67
N ASP A 67 -6.11 -13.24 -15.63
CA ASP A 67 -7.55 -13.08 -15.87
C ASP A 67 -8.38 -13.54 -14.69
N HIS A 68 -7.96 -14.59 -13.98
CA HIS A 68 -8.66 -15.06 -12.79
C HIS A 68 -8.71 -13.96 -11.72
N LEU A 69 -7.57 -13.31 -11.42
CA LEU A 69 -7.54 -12.22 -10.44
C LEU A 69 -8.27 -10.96 -10.95
N ALA A 70 -8.02 -10.56 -12.21
CA ALA A 70 -8.68 -9.39 -12.78
C ALA A 70 -10.21 -9.53 -12.84
N ASN A 71 -10.73 -10.73 -13.16
CA ASN A 71 -12.16 -11.01 -13.13
C ASN A 71 -12.74 -10.96 -11.70
N ALA A 72 -11.98 -11.43 -10.70
CA ALA A 72 -12.43 -11.35 -9.31
C ALA A 72 -12.51 -9.88 -8.83
N ILE A 73 -11.54 -9.05 -9.19
CA ILE A 73 -11.53 -7.60 -8.90
C ILE A 73 -12.73 -6.92 -9.58
N GLU A 74 -12.99 -7.22 -10.86
CA GLU A 74 -14.11 -6.66 -11.59
C GLU A 74 -15.47 -7.10 -11.00
N ALA A 75 -15.61 -8.38 -10.67
CA ALA A 75 -16.82 -8.90 -10.04
C ALA A 75 -17.11 -8.20 -8.71
N ALA A 76 -16.08 -8.03 -7.85
CA ALA A 76 -16.22 -7.33 -6.58
C ALA A 76 -16.64 -5.85 -6.77
N TRP A 77 -16.13 -5.19 -7.81
CA TRP A 77 -16.55 -3.83 -8.15
C TRP A 77 -18.03 -3.78 -8.56
N LEU A 78 -18.41 -4.60 -9.52
CA LEU A 78 -19.78 -4.61 -10.06
C LEU A 78 -20.83 -5.00 -9.01
N GLU A 79 -20.51 -5.98 -8.17
CA GLU A 79 -21.39 -6.42 -7.09
C GLU A 79 -21.65 -5.31 -6.06
N THR A 80 -20.61 -4.54 -5.71
CA THR A 80 -20.71 -3.55 -4.64
C THR A 80 -21.14 -2.18 -5.14
N MET A 81 -20.60 -1.73 -6.27
CA MET A 81 -20.83 -0.36 -6.78
C MET A 81 -22.04 -0.28 -7.73
N GLY A 82 -22.47 -1.39 -8.31
CA GLY A 82 -23.61 -1.44 -9.24
C GLY A 82 -23.40 -0.62 -10.51
N THR A 83 -22.15 -0.23 -10.84
CA THR A 83 -21.80 0.58 -12.00
C THR A 83 -20.47 0.11 -12.60
N ASP A 84 -20.33 0.31 -13.90
CA ASP A 84 -19.09 0.06 -14.65
C ASP A 84 -18.19 1.31 -14.78
N ARG A 85 -18.56 2.43 -14.13
CA ARG A 85 -17.86 3.71 -14.24
C ARG A 85 -16.91 3.94 -13.06
N TYR A 86 -15.86 4.72 -13.31
CA TYR A 86 -14.91 5.19 -12.28
C TYR A 86 -14.24 4.06 -11.50
N ARG A 87 -14.01 2.93 -12.17
CA ARG A 87 -13.39 1.76 -11.58
C ARG A 87 -12.03 2.11 -11.01
N TYR A 88 -11.82 1.83 -9.74
CA TYR A 88 -10.58 2.12 -9.03
C TYR A 88 -10.17 0.95 -8.17
N VAL A 89 -8.92 0.51 -8.32
CA VAL A 89 -8.34 -0.56 -7.53
C VAL A 89 -7.08 -0.08 -6.83
N VAL A 90 -6.94 -0.39 -5.55
CA VAL A 90 -5.74 -0.14 -4.74
C VAL A 90 -5.02 -1.46 -4.54
N MET A 91 -3.88 -1.59 -5.18
CA MET A 91 -2.96 -2.71 -5.02
C MET A 91 -2.09 -2.46 -3.79
N THR A 92 -2.29 -3.24 -2.76
CA THR A 92 -1.65 -3.09 -1.46
C THR A 92 -1.23 -4.47 -0.93
N GLY A 93 -0.95 -4.58 0.35
CA GLY A 93 -0.63 -5.87 0.98
C GLY A 93 0.40 -5.72 2.07
N GLY A 94 1.31 -6.70 2.15
CA GLY A 94 2.62 -6.50 2.74
C GLY A 94 3.44 -5.61 1.80
N GLU A 95 3.91 -6.19 0.67
CA GLU A 95 4.49 -5.41 -0.43
C GLU A 95 3.91 -5.92 -1.77
N PRO A 96 3.06 -5.13 -2.43
CA PRO A 96 2.38 -5.58 -3.64
C PRO A 96 3.33 -5.83 -4.82
N LEU A 97 4.46 -5.11 -4.90
CA LEU A 97 5.44 -5.25 -5.98
C LEU A 97 6.20 -6.57 -5.98
N LEU A 98 6.02 -7.41 -4.96
CA LEU A 98 6.48 -8.81 -5.01
C LEU A 98 5.69 -9.66 -6.00
N GLN A 99 4.47 -9.24 -6.36
CA GLN A 99 3.55 -10.04 -7.16
C GLN A 99 2.90 -9.26 -8.32
N LEU A 100 2.69 -7.95 -8.16
CA LEU A 100 2.10 -7.11 -9.21
C LEU A 100 3.02 -7.02 -10.41
N ASP A 101 2.54 -7.49 -11.55
CA ASP A 101 3.29 -7.56 -12.80
C ASP A 101 2.56 -6.85 -13.96
N ALA A 102 3.27 -6.61 -15.06
CA ALA A 102 2.74 -5.92 -16.22
C ALA A 102 1.50 -6.63 -16.82
N PRO A 103 1.42 -7.98 -16.90
CA PRO A 103 0.22 -8.63 -17.39
C PRO A 103 -1.04 -8.33 -16.57
N LEU A 104 -0.92 -8.23 -15.21
CA LEU A 104 -2.07 -7.91 -14.37
C LEU A 104 -2.50 -6.44 -14.54
N ILE A 105 -1.54 -5.53 -14.67
CA ILE A 105 -1.79 -4.11 -14.92
C ILE A 105 -2.55 -3.97 -16.26
N GLU A 106 -2.07 -4.61 -17.32
CA GLU A 106 -2.71 -4.59 -18.63
C GLU A 106 -4.14 -5.18 -18.59
N ALA A 107 -4.33 -6.29 -17.91
CA ALA A 107 -5.64 -6.92 -17.77
C ALA A 107 -6.66 -6.05 -17.03
N LEU A 108 -6.20 -5.27 -16.06
CA LEU A 108 -7.05 -4.32 -15.32
C LEU A 108 -7.36 -3.07 -16.14
N HIS A 109 -6.40 -2.53 -16.89
CA HIS A 109 -6.65 -1.43 -17.81
C HIS A 109 -7.63 -1.82 -18.94
N HIS A 110 -7.57 -3.05 -19.47
CA HIS A 110 -8.56 -3.57 -20.39
C HIS A 110 -9.97 -3.63 -19.81
N ARG A 111 -10.08 -3.67 -18.48
CA ARG A 111 -11.35 -3.60 -17.72
C ARG A 111 -11.67 -2.19 -17.21
N TYR A 112 -10.95 -1.18 -17.72
CA TYR A 112 -11.12 0.23 -17.39
C TYR A 112 -10.89 0.59 -15.92
N PHE A 113 -10.05 -0.15 -15.22
CA PHE A 113 -9.61 0.23 -13.88
C PHE A 113 -8.50 1.28 -13.95
N GLU A 114 -8.63 2.30 -13.13
CA GLU A 114 -7.53 3.13 -12.66
C GLU A 114 -6.84 2.39 -11.52
N ILE A 115 -5.51 2.28 -11.58
CA ILE A 115 -4.73 1.42 -10.69
C ILE A 115 -3.86 2.28 -9.78
N ALA A 116 -4.12 2.21 -8.47
CA ALA A 116 -3.24 2.73 -7.46
C ALA A 116 -2.39 1.64 -6.83
N ILE A 117 -1.20 2.03 -6.36
CA ILE A 117 -0.34 1.16 -5.56
C ILE A 117 0.03 1.83 -4.24
N GLU A 118 0.00 1.07 -3.15
CA GLU A 118 0.60 1.43 -1.87
C GLU A 118 1.83 0.56 -1.64
N THR A 119 3.02 1.16 -1.74
CA THR A 119 4.29 0.43 -1.70
C THR A 119 5.26 1.01 -0.66
N ASN A 120 6.12 0.16 -0.10
CA ASN A 120 7.23 0.60 0.75
C ASN A 120 8.40 1.21 -0.04
N GLY A 121 8.37 1.13 -1.36
CA GLY A 121 9.33 1.77 -2.27
C GLY A 121 10.67 1.06 -2.43
N THR A 122 10.80 -0.17 -1.96
CA THR A 122 12.05 -0.95 -2.05
C THR A 122 12.20 -1.73 -3.34
N ILE A 123 11.16 -1.75 -4.17
CA ILE A 123 11.13 -2.48 -5.45
C ILE A 123 10.74 -1.49 -6.55
N LYS A 124 11.30 -1.67 -7.74
CA LYS A 124 10.98 -0.83 -8.90
C LYS A 124 9.51 -1.01 -9.29
N ILE A 125 8.82 0.12 -9.49
CA ILE A 125 7.43 0.13 -9.96
C ILE A 125 7.40 -0.22 -11.44
N PRO A 126 6.54 -1.16 -11.86
CA PRO A 126 6.29 -1.43 -13.27
C PRO A 126 5.55 -0.26 -13.93
N ASP A 127 5.70 -0.15 -15.25
CA ASP A 127 4.97 0.85 -16.02
C ASP A 127 3.45 0.58 -16.00
N GLY A 128 2.64 1.62 -16.12
CA GLY A 128 1.18 1.51 -16.19
C GLY A 128 0.46 1.64 -14.85
N ILE A 129 1.13 2.04 -13.78
CA ILE A 129 0.45 2.44 -12.53
C ILE A 129 -0.01 3.89 -12.66
N ASP A 130 -1.29 4.14 -12.36
CA ASP A 130 -1.92 5.46 -12.53
C ASP A 130 -1.73 6.36 -11.30
N TRP A 131 -1.56 5.77 -10.10
CA TRP A 131 -1.33 6.49 -8.85
C TRP A 131 -0.36 5.73 -7.94
N VAL A 132 0.71 6.38 -7.55
CA VAL A 132 1.73 5.82 -6.66
C VAL A 132 1.67 6.50 -5.29
N CYS A 133 1.31 5.73 -4.27
CA CYS A 133 1.46 6.09 -2.87
C CYS A 133 2.71 5.42 -2.30
N LEU A 134 3.74 6.21 -1.99
CA LEU A 134 4.96 5.75 -1.36
C LEU A 134 4.82 5.82 0.17
N SER A 135 4.95 4.68 0.85
CA SER A 135 4.97 4.59 2.31
C SER A 135 6.32 4.04 2.80
N PRO A 136 7.37 4.88 2.84
CA PRO A 136 8.73 4.44 3.11
C PRO A 136 8.90 3.98 4.55
N LYS A 137 9.77 2.98 4.75
CA LYS A 137 10.10 2.43 6.07
C LYS A 137 11.51 2.85 6.47
N ALA A 138 11.71 3.14 7.76
CA ALA A 138 12.90 3.82 8.29
C ALA A 138 14.22 3.17 7.87
N ASN A 139 14.34 1.88 8.00
CA ASN A 139 15.58 1.13 7.77
C ASN A 139 15.65 0.46 6.39
N ALA A 140 14.71 0.78 5.49
CA ALA A 140 14.67 0.20 4.14
C ALA A 140 15.36 1.11 3.12
N GLU A 141 16.09 0.52 2.20
CA GLU A 141 16.66 1.24 1.05
C GLU A 141 15.55 1.53 0.03
N LEU A 142 15.47 2.78 -0.42
CA LEU A 142 14.48 3.22 -1.40
C LEU A 142 15.01 3.13 -2.82
N VAL A 143 14.32 2.37 -3.65
CA VAL A 143 14.52 2.29 -5.10
C VAL A 143 13.65 3.31 -5.83
N VAL A 144 12.43 3.54 -5.32
CA VAL A 144 11.48 4.52 -5.86
C VAL A 144 11.93 5.93 -5.51
N LYS A 145 12.05 6.81 -6.53
CA LYS A 145 12.50 8.21 -6.37
C LYS A 145 11.45 9.24 -6.74
N GLN A 146 10.32 8.79 -7.28
CA GLN A 146 9.21 9.63 -7.69
C GLN A 146 7.89 8.92 -7.40
N ALA A 147 6.92 9.64 -6.86
CA ALA A 147 5.58 9.13 -6.60
C ALA A 147 4.57 10.28 -6.64
N ASP A 148 3.27 9.96 -6.76
CA ASP A 148 2.22 10.97 -6.68
C ASP A 148 2.06 11.48 -5.25
N GLU A 149 2.18 10.60 -4.27
CA GLU A 149 2.18 10.99 -2.86
C GLU A 149 3.19 10.20 -2.03
N ILE A 150 3.69 10.84 -0.98
CA ILE A 150 4.40 10.18 0.11
C ILE A 150 3.54 10.25 1.38
N LYS A 151 3.37 9.12 2.03
CA LYS A 151 2.65 8.93 3.28
C LYS A 151 3.64 8.41 4.33
N LEU A 152 4.13 9.30 5.19
CA LEU A 152 5.16 9.01 6.16
C LEU A 152 4.55 8.77 7.54
N VAL A 153 4.67 7.54 8.04
CA VAL A 153 4.32 7.22 9.43
C VAL A 153 5.32 7.88 10.38
N VAL A 154 4.84 8.52 11.45
CA VAL A 154 5.68 9.21 12.44
C VAL A 154 5.22 8.92 13.87
N PRO A 155 6.19 8.72 14.79
CA PRO A 155 7.61 8.44 14.57
C PRO A 155 7.83 7.00 14.09
N GLN A 156 8.80 6.73 13.22
CA GLN A 156 9.15 5.35 12.83
C GLN A 156 10.26 4.75 13.70
N ILE A 157 11.12 5.60 14.23
CA ILE A 157 12.16 5.26 15.17
C ILE A 157 12.00 6.19 16.37
N GLU A 158 11.91 5.61 17.56
CA GLU A 158 11.77 6.36 18.80
C GLU A 158 12.95 7.31 19.00
N HIS A 159 12.66 8.56 19.40
CA HIS A 159 13.64 9.63 19.61
C HIS A 159 14.48 10.07 18.41
N GLN A 160 14.16 9.60 17.18
CA GLN A 160 14.84 10.10 15.99
C GLN A 160 14.27 11.45 15.56
N PRO A 161 15.09 12.50 15.39
CA PRO A 161 14.64 13.77 14.83
C PRO A 161 14.03 13.58 13.44
N ILE A 162 12.90 14.24 13.18
CA ILE A 162 12.19 14.12 11.90
C ILE A 162 13.06 14.57 10.72
N GLU A 163 13.93 15.54 10.93
CA GLU A 163 14.85 16.06 9.92
C GLU A 163 15.73 14.93 9.35
N THR A 164 16.20 14.02 10.20
CA THR A 164 16.98 12.85 9.78
C THR A 164 16.18 11.96 8.82
N THR A 165 14.87 11.82 9.08
CA THR A 165 13.98 11.06 8.21
C THR A 165 13.72 11.82 6.91
N LEU A 166 13.47 13.13 6.96
CA LEU A 166 13.14 13.94 5.80
C LEU A 166 14.31 14.09 4.82
N HIS A 167 15.58 14.14 5.31
CA HIS A 167 16.75 14.15 4.44
C HIS A 167 16.80 12.98 3.46
N ARG A 168 16.21 11.85 3.78
CA ARG A 168 16.13 10.68 2.88
C ARG A 168 15.32 10.94 1.62
N PHE A 169 14.45 11.94 1.64
CA PHE A 169 13.53 12.29 0.56
C PHE A 169 13.94 13.56 -0.19
N GLU A 170 15.10 14.14 0.14
CA GLU A 170 15.65 15.29 -0.58
C GLU A 170 15.89 14.94 -2.04
N GLY A 171 15.46 15.82 -2.93
CA GLY A 171 15.58 15.61 -4.38
C GLY A 171 14.59 14.61 -4.98
N MET A 172 13.67 14.06 -4.17
CA MET A 172 12.55 13.27 -4.67
C MET A 172 11.36 14.15 -5.02
N ASP A 173 10.59 13.76 -6.04
CA ASP A 173 9.42 14.49 -6.50
C ASP A 173 8.12 13.82 -6.03
N PHE A 174 7.29 14.59 -5.29
CA PHE A 174 5.97 14.20 -4.81
C PHE A 174 5.00 15.34 -4.98
N ARG A 175 3.81 15.05 -5.54
CA ARG A 175 2.71 16.03 -5.64
C ARG A 175 2.09 16.32 -4.27
N HIS A 176 1.97 15.28 -3.43
CA HIS A 176 1.36 15.36 -2.12
C HIS A 176 2.26 14.75 -1.04
N ARG A 177 2.21 15.32 0.16
CA ARG A 177 2.97 14.87 1.32
C ARG A 177 2.06 14.77 2.52
N TYR A 178 2.06 13.60 3.16
CA TYR A 178 1.24 13.32 4.34
C TYR A 178 2.07 12.73 5.46
N LEU A 179 1.81 13.22 6.68
CA LEU A 179 2.26 12.56 7.90
C LEU A 179 1.11 11.74 8.46
N GLN A 180 1.42 10.54 8.91
CA GLN A 180 0.47 9.63 9.53
C GLN A 180 0.97 9.27 10.92
N PRO A 181 0.23 9.57 12.00
CA PRO A 181 0.65 9.13 13.32
C PRO A 181 0.72 7.61 13.39
N MET A 182 1.80 7.08 13.98
CA MET A 182 1.90 5.64 14.22
C MET A 182 0.80 5.19 15.18
N ASP A 183 0.07 4.16 14.78
CA ASP A 183 -0.95 3.53 15.62
C ASP A 183 -0.33 2.76 16.79
N GLY A 184 -1.11 2.54 17.84
CA GLY A 184 -0.68 1.79 19.01
C GLY A 184 -0.93 2.51 20.32
N PRO A 185 -0.29 2.07 21.43
CA PRO A 185 -0.52 2.63 22.76
C PRO A 185 -0.24 4.14 22.89
N GLN A 186 0.62 4.69 22.01
CA GLN A 186 1.03 6.09 21.99
C GLN A 186 0.34 6.91 20.90
N LEU A 187 -0.77 6.43 20.32
CA LEU A 187 -1.47 7.09 19.20
C LEU A 187 -1.78 8.57 19.49
N ARG A 188 -2.17 8.91 20.71
CA ARG A 188 -2.49 10.29 21.08
C ARG A 188 -1.26 11.21 21.02
N GLU A 189 -0.15 10.75 21.56
CA GLU A 189 1.13 11.45 21.55
C GLU A 189 1.69 11.56 20.14
N ASN A 190 1.61 10.47 19.35
CA ASN A 190 2.03 10.43 17.96
C ASN A 190 1.17 11.37 17.09
N THR A 191 -0.13 11.48 17.39
CA THR A 191 -1.02 12.42 16.70
C THR A 191 -0.63 13.87 17.01
N ALA A 192 -0.38 14.20 18.29
CA ALA A 192 0.07 15.54 18.67
C ALA A 192 1.40 15.88 17.99
N TYR A 193 2.33 14.95 17.96
CA TYR A 193 3.61 15.09 17.26
C TYR A 193 3.44 15.32 15.75
N ALA A 194 2.61 14.52 15.09
CA ALA A 194 2.35 14.69 13.65
C ALA A 194 1.73 16.07 13.34
N VAL A 195 0.82 16.57 14.20
CA VAL A 195 0.22 17.92 14.07
C VAL A 195 1.26 19.02 14.25
N GLU A 196 2.19 18.88 15.21
CA GLU A 196 3.27 19.85 15.45
C GLU A 196 4.21 19.97 14.24
N LEU A 197 4.38 18.87 13.49
CA LEU A 197 5.25 18.82 12.30
C LEU A 197 4.60 19.42 11.03
N CYS A 198 3.28 19.62 10.99
CA CYS A 198 2.56 20.22 9.87
C CYS A 198 2.53 21.74 9.94
#